data_0f908b96c72127062b9dd5bec4b5bf1f
#
_entry.id   0f908b96c72127062b9dd5bec4b5bf1f
#
_cell.length_a   1.000
_cell.length_b   1.000
_cell.length_c   1.000
_cell.angle_alpha   90.00
_cell.angle_beta   90.00
_cell.angle_gamma   90.00
#
_symmetry.space_group_name_H-M   'P 1'
#
loop_
_entity.id
_entity.type
_entity.pdbx_description
1 polymer ?
#
loop_
_entity_poly.entity_id
_entity_poly.type
_entity_poly.pdbx_seq_one_letter_code
_entity_poly.pdbx_strand_id
1 'polypeptide(L)'
;MKKMIVIAIVFITIASVVFGIKVFQGKDFKKEKSFEINNIKEIEVDNENWDIEFKSTDANKIVISAQGEQVDKEIDPVKIENDENKIVIKQKQKAAKFFNGFTFRKKNSICIAIPKKEIGKIVVNNKSGDVKINDIVVKSIVTKGKSGDGMIVGLSAEKGEFISQSGELVVKDSSVQELNIKSTTSDNYITNVSNSNMNITSTSGEVLLKDMIEGKSLFIETKSGDIGVRYKGVPASLKLMAKSNSADVIVDLKGLKKDKSTEKIKVGTIGDAKNEAKILSETGVIYID
;
A
#
# COMPACT_ATOMS: atom_id res chain seq x y z
N MET A 1 -49.67 -13.39 38.88
CA MET A 1 -49.77 -12.37 37.83
C MET A 1 -48.46 -11.58 37.61
N LYS A 2 -47.77 -11.10 38.63
CA LYS A 2 -46.50 -10.31 38.42
C LYS A 2 -45.36 -11.06 37.72
N LYS A 3 -45.21 -12.38 37.92
CA LYS A 3 -44.14 -13.18 37.28
C LYS A 3 -44.38 -13.43 35.78
N MET A 4 -45.62 -13.51 35.35
CA MET A 4 -45.97 -13.68 33.91
C MET A 4 -45.73 -12.39 33.09
N ILE A 5 -45.91 -11.23 33.71
CA ILE A 5 -45.70 -9.93 33.02
C ILE A 5 -44.19 -9.70 32.80
N VAL A 6 -43.33 -10.12 33.74
CA VAL A 6 -41.87 -9.99 33.57
C VAL A 6 -41.34 -10.89 32.45
N ILE A 7 -41.87 -12.12 32.32
CA ILE A 7 -41.48 -13.03 31.23
C ILE A 7 -41.95 -12.50 29.86
N ALA A 8 -43.12 -11.90 29.78
CA ALA A 8 -43.63 -11.30 28.53
C ALA A 8 -42.78 -10.09 28.10
N ILE A 9 -42.34 -9.26 29.04
CA ILE A 9 -41.47 -8.11 28.74
C ILE A 9 -40.09 -8.55 28.24
N VAL A 10 -39.52 -9.61 28.84
CA VAL A 10 -38.22 -10.18 28.41
C VAL A 10 -38.34 -10.81 27.02
N PHE A 11 -39.46 -11.48 26.69
CA PHE A 11 -39.67 -12.03 25.34
C PHE A 11 -39.90 -10.95 24.31
N ILE A 12 -40.55 -9.83 24.64
CA ILE A 12 -40.76 -8.71 23.69
C ILE A 12 -39.43 -7.99 23.44
N THR A 13 -38.57 -7.83 24.44
CA THR A 13 -37.25 -7.22 24.26
C THR A 13 -36.28 -8.11 23.46
N ILE A 14 -36.31 -9.43 23.67
CA ILE A 14 -35.50 -10.36 22.87
C ILE A 14 -36.02 -10.43 21.42
N ALA A 15 -37.33 -10.44 21.20
CA ALA A 15 -37.92 -10.41 19.86
C ALA A 15 -37.61 -9.10 19.12
N SER A 16 -37.62 -7.95 19.81
CA SER A 16 -37.28 -6.67 19.18
C SER A 16 -35.79 -6.55 18.86
N VAL A 17 -34.91 -7.12 19.67
CA VAL A 17 -33.46 -7.16 19.39
C VAL A 17 -33.17 -8.09 18.21
N VAL A 18 -33.82 -9.27 18.14
CA VAL A 18 -33.65 -10.21 17.00
C VAL A 18 -34.26 -9.64 15.72
N PHE A 19 -35.39 -8.92 15.79
CA PHE A 19 -36.01 -8.25 14.64
C PHE A 19 -35.20 -7.03 14.18
N GLY A 20 -34.63 -6.25 15.13
CA GLY A 20 -33.77 -5.10 14.83
C GLY A 20 -32.45 -5.50 14.15
N ILE A 21 -31.89 -6.63 14.51
CA ILE A 21 -30.65 -7.14 13.89
C ILE A 21 -30.89 -7.61 12.44
N LYS A 22 -32.05 -8.17 12.10
CA LYS A 22 -32.36 -8.58 10.73
C LYS A 22 -32.65 -7.43 9.78
N VAL A 23 -33.09 -6.28 10.27
CA VAL A 23 -33.45 -5.11 9.43
C VAL A 23 -32.22 -4.37 8.90
N PHE A 24 -31.03 -4.55 9.52
CA PHE A 24 -29.80 -3.84 9.16
C PHE A 24 -28.71 -4.70 8.50
N GLN A 25 -28.97 -5.97 8.19
CA GLN A 25 -28.04 -6.78 7.38
C GLN A 25 -28.21 -6.43 5.90
N GLY A 26 -27.14 -5.89 5.29
CA GLY A 26 -27.06 -5.74 3.85
C GLY A 26 -27.20 -7.10 3.16
N LYS A 27 -27.66 -7.08 1.90
CA LYS A 27 -27.72 -8.29 1.08
C LYS A 27 -26.32 -8.72 0.68
N ASP A 28 -26.03 -10.03 0.70
CA ASP A 28 -24.79 -10.56 0.13
C ASP A 28 -24.66 -10.12 -1.34
N PHE A 29 -23.52 -9.50 -1.66
CA PHE A 29 -23.16 -9.07 -2.99
C PHE A 29 -22.04 -9.94 -3.53
N LYS A 30 -22.18 -10.41 -4.74
CA LYS A 30 -21.12 -11.08 -5.48
C LYS A 30 -21.23 -10.72 -6.95
N LYS A 31 -20.12 -10.31 -7.54
CA LYS A 31 -20.03 -9.96 -8.97
C LYS A 31 -18.69 -10.44 -9.52
N GLU A 32 -18.72 -11.03 -10.70
CA GLU A 32 -17.54 -11.50 -11.38
C GLU A 32 -17.58 -11.11 -12.86
N LYS A 33 -16.45 -10.68 -13.40
CA LYS A 33 -16.27 -10.45 -14.84
C LYS A 33 -14.88 -10.91 -15.28
N SER A 34 -14.78 -11.39 -16.51
CA SER A 34 -13.51 -11.80 -17.12
C SER A 34 -13.27 -11.09 -18.44
N PHE A 35 -11.98 -10.82 -18.73
CA PHE A 35 -11.53 -10.09 -19.92
C PHE A 35 -10.31 -10.76 -20.53
N GLU A 36 -10.22 -10.73 -21.87
CA GLU A 36 -9.05 -11.22 -22.58
C GLU A 36 -7.85 -10.28 -22.37
N ILE A 37 -6.75 -10.79 -21.83
CA ILE A 37 -5.60 -9.95 -21.46
C ILE A 37 -4.98 -9.19 -22.63
N ASN A 38 -4.98 -9.78 -23.84
CA ASN A 38 -4.33 -9.15 -25.01
C ASN A 38 -4.94 -7.82 -25.43
N ASN A 39 -6.17 -7.57 -25.03
CA ASN A 39 -6.89 -6.33 -25.35
C ASN A 39 -6.77 -5.26 -24.25
N ILE A 40 -6.19 -5.61 -23.10
CA ILE A 40 -6.16 -4.71 -21.95
C ILE A 40 -4.76 -4.13 -21.77
N LYS A 41 -4.67 -2.79 -21.80
CA LYS A 41 -3.45 -2.03 -21.54
C LYS A 41 -3.45 -1.33 -20.19
N GLU A 42 -4.63 -1.03 -19.66
CA GLU A 42 -4.78 -0.30 -18.38
C GLU A 42 -5.88 -0.90 -17.51
N ILE A 43 -5.62 -0.94 -16.21
CA ILE A 43 -6.63 -1.23 -15.18
C ILE A 43 -6.68 -0.04 -14.22
N GLU A 44 -7.86 0.55 -14.08
CA GLU A 44 -8.13 1.64 -13.12
C GLU A 44 -9.13 1.20 -12.07
N VAL A 45 -8.82 1.46 -10.81
CA VAL A 45 -9.70 1.18 -9.66
C VAL A 45 -9.94 2.47 -8.88
N ASP A 46 -11.19 2.90 -8.82
CA ASP A 46 -11.66 3.96 -7.94
C ASP A 46 -12.41 3.34 -6.76
N ASN A 47 -11.83 3.38 -5.58
CA ASN A 47 -12.32 2.71 -4.39
C ASN A 47 -12.63 3.68 -3.25
N GLU A 48 -13.78 3.50 -2.63
CA GLU A 48 -14.15 4.25 -1.43
C GLU A 48 -13.64 3.56 -0.16
N ASN A 49 -13.94 2.26 0.04
CA ASN A 49 -13.70 1.62 1.32
C ASN A 49 -13.65 0.08 1.32
N TRP A 50 -13.56 -0.56 0.16
CA TRP A 50 -13.35 -2.01 0.08
C TRP A 50 -11.87 -2.33 0.03
N ASP A 51 -11.49 -3.54 0.45
CA ASP A 51 -10.12 -3.98 0.23
C ASP A 51 -9.90 -4.37 -1.22
N ILE A 52 -8.71 -4.10 -1.72
CA ILE A 52 -8.31 -4.40 -3.10
C ILE A 52 -7.16 -5.38 -3.07
N GLU A 53 -7.25 -6.44 -3.86
CA GLU A 53 -6.16 -7.38 -4.06
C GLU A 53 -5.89 -7.58 -5.55
N PHE A 54 -4.67 -7.30 -5.97
CA PHE A 54 -4.11 -7.73 -7.25
C PHE A 54 -3.26 -8.97 -7.01
N LYS A 55 -3.47 -10.01 -7.81
CA LYS A 55 -2.65 -11.22 -7.75
C LYS A 55 -2.42 -11.83 -9.12
N SER A 56 -1.29 -12.48 -9.29
CA SER A 56 -1.03 -13.25 -10.51
C SER A 56 -1.86 -14.54 -10.57
N THR A 57 -2.12 -15.01 -11.79
CA THR A 57 -2.80 -16.28 -12.05
C THR A 57 -2.22 -16.97 -13.27
N ASP A 58 -2.33 -18.29 -13.30
CA ASP A 58 -1.97 -19.11 -14.49
C ASP A 58 -3.11 -19.17 -15.53
N ALA A 59 -4.27 -18.57 -15.25
CA ALA A 59 -5.36 -18.45 -16.21
C ALA A 59 -4.97 -17.51 -17.37
N ASN A 60 -5.65 -17.65 -18.53
CA ASN A 60 -5.38 -16.82 -19.72
C ASN A 60 -6.19 -15.51 -19.76
N LYS A 61 -7.05 -15.27 -18.75
CA LYS A 61 -7.94 -14.11 -18.70
C LYS A 61 -7.74 -13.35 -17.42
N ILE A 62 -7.95 -12.04 -17.47
CA ILE A 62 -8.10 -11.20 -16.27
C ILE A 62 -9.47 -11.54 -15.68
N VAL A 63 -9.50 -11.91 -14.39
CA VAL A 63 -10.73 -12.17 -13.65
C VAL A 63 -10.86 -11.17 -12.52
N ILE A 64 -11.98 -10.46 -12.49
CA ILE A 64 -12.30 -9.49 -11.45
C ILE A 64 -13.50 -10.02 -10.67
N SER A 65 -13.30 -10.27 -9.39
CA SER A 65 -14.36 -10.70 -8.47
C SER A 65 -14.52 -9.70 -7.34
N ALA A 66 -15.75 -9.27 -7.11
CA ALA A 66 -16.11 -8.39 -6.01
C ALA A 66 -17.11 -9.10 -5.10
N GLN A 67 -16.85 -9.13 -3.81
CA GLN A 67 -17.73 -9.75 -2.82
C GLN A 67 -17.84 -8.89 -1.57
N GLY A 68 -19.04 -8.85 -0.98
CA GLY A 68 -19.27 -8.04 0.21
C GLY A 68 -20.75 -7.90 0.54
N GLU A 69 -21.10 -6.80 1.21
CA GLU A 69 -22.48 -6.46 1.55
C GLU A 69 -22.98 -5.33 0.66
N GLN A 70 -24.17 -5.47 0.11
CA GLN A 70 -24.91 -4.42 -0.58
C GLN A 70 -25.85 -3.75 0.41
N VAL A 71 -25.56 -2.50 0.78
CA VAL A 71 -26.38 -1.72 1.72
C VAL A 71 -27.63 -1.18 1.05
N ASP A 72 -27.49 -0.66 -0.16
CA ASP A 72 -28.60 -0.22 -0.99
C ASP A 72 -28.98 -1.32 -1.97
N LYS A 73 -30.20 -1.81 -1.88
CA LYS A 73 -30.68 -2.95 -2.69
C LYS A 73 -30.82 -2.63 -4.18
N GLU A 74 -30.88 -1.35 -4.53
CA GLU A 74 -31.08 -0.87 -5.90
C GLU A 74 -29.76 -0.51 -6.60
N ILE A 75 -28.68 -0.32 -5.84
CA ILE A 75 -27.40 0.16 -6.38
C ILE A 75 -26.32 -0.89 -6.21
N ASP A 76 -25.76 -1.35 -7.32
CA ASP A 76 -24.57 -2.20 -7.31
C ASP A 76 -23.40 -1.46 -6.66
N PRO A 77 -22.80 -1.98 -5.56
CA PRO A 77 -21.68 -1.32 -4.89
C PRO A 77 -20.40 -1.30 -5.73
N VAL A 78 -20.27 -2.20 -6.71
CA VAL A 78 -19.09 -2.29 -7.59
C VAL A 78 -19.53 -2.32 -9.05
N LYS A 79 -19.10 -1.33 -9.82
CA LYS A 79 -19.28 -1.27 -11.27
C LYS A 79 -17.99 -1.65 -11.96
N ILE A 80 -18.05 -2.58 -12.91
CA ILE A 80 -16.89 -3.04 -13.69
C ILE A 80 -17.23 -2.81 -15.16
N GLU A 81 -16.46 -1.97 -15.83
CA GLU A 81 -16.63 -1.57 -17.22
C GLU A 81 -15.36 -1.86 -18.01
N ASN A 82 -15.51 -2.12 -19.29
CA ASN A 82 -14.43 -2.17 -20.26
C ASN A 82 -14.66 -1.04 -21.26
N ASP A 83 -13.68 -0.17 -21.37
CA ASP A 83 -13.63 0.94 -22.31
C ASP A 83 -12.45 0.70 -23.25
N GLU A 84 -12.71 0.11 -24.42
CA GLU A 84 -11.72 -0.34 -25.40
C GLU A 84 -10.63 -1.24 -24.80
N ASN A 85 -9.49 -0.65 -24.41
CA ASN A 85 -8.33 -1.35 -23.86
C ASN A 85 -8.10 -1.08 -22.37
N LYS A 86 -9.10 -0.49 -21.69
CA LYS A 86 -9.03 -0.11 -20.29
C LYS A 86 -10.17 -0.73 -19.50
N ILE A 87 -9.83 -1.40 -18.41
CA ILE A 87 -10.81 -1.84 -17.41
C ILE A 87 -10.95 -0.76 -16.35
N VAL A 88 -12.18 -0.34 -16.07
CA VAL A 88 -12.50 0.62 -15.01
C VAL A 88 -13.37 -0.05 -13.97
N ILE A 89 -12.90 -0.06 -12.73
CA ILE A 89 -13.58 -0.62 -11.57
C ILE A 89 -13.92 0.54 -10.63
N LYS A 90 -15.20 0.77 -10.37
CA LYS A 90 -15.67 1.84 -9.48
C LYS A 90 -16.42 1.22 -8.32
N GLN A 91 -15.89 1.36 -7.11
CA GLN A 91 -16.59 0.99 -5.90
C GLN A 91 -17.13 2.27 -5.24
N LYS A 92 -18.45 2.32 -5.12
CA LYS A 92 -19.16 3.47 -4.54
C LYS A 92 -20.22 2.95 -3.58
N GLN A 93 -19.89 2.90 -2.34
CA GLN A 93 -20.84 2.61 -1.28
C GLN A 93 -20.42 3.34 -0.01
N LYS A 94 -21.30 4.18 0.51
CA LYS A 94 -21.12 4.76 1.83
C LYS A 94 -21.13 3.64 2.86
N ALA A 95 -20.16 3.63 3.78
CA ALA A 95 -20.19 2.70 4.90
C ALA A 95 -21.54 2.83 5.62
N ALA A 96 -22.19 1.71 5.91
CA ALA A 96 -23.38 1.74 6.76
C ALA A 96 -23.01 2.41 8.09
N LYS A 97 -23.78 3.42 8.52
CA LYS A 97 -23.59 4.04 9.83
C LYS A 97 -23.74 2.97 10.90
N PHE A 98 -22.68 2.73 11.64
CA PHE A 98 -22.62 1.70 12.65
C PHE A 98 -23.46 2.04 13.88
N PHE A 99 -24.30 1.10 14.29
CA PHE A 99 -24.63 0.89 15.70
C PHE A 99 -23.68 -0.18 16.26
N ASN A 100 -23.03 0.12 17.38
CA ASN A 100 -22.06 -0.73 18.05
C ASN A 100 -22.64 -2.11 18.41
N GLY A 101 -22.43 -3.09 17.56
CA GLY A 101 -22.72 -4.49 17.85
C GLY A 101 -21.65 -5.37 17.22
N PHE A 102 -21.10 -6.33 17.96
CA PHE A 102 -20.17 -7.33 17.47
C PHE A 102 -20.85 -8.17 16.37
N THR A 103 -20.62 -7.83 15.12
CA THR A 103 -21.04 -8.65 13.98
C THR A 103 -19.80 -9.16 13.26
N PHE A 104 -19.68 -10.48 13.11
CA PHE A 104 -18.73 -11.09 12.18
C PHE A 104 -19.17 -10.75 10.76
N ARG A 105 -18.67 -9.66 10.21
CA ARG A 105 -18.96 -9.25 8.84
C ARG A 105 -18.00 -9.92 7.86
N LYS A 106 -18.54 -10.37 6.72
CA LYS A 106 -17.72 -10.71 5.57
C LYS A 106 -16.95 -9.45 5.15
N LYS A 107 -15.64 -9.60 4.94
CA LYS A 107 -14.79 -8.51 4.48
C LYS A 107 -15.19 -8.13 3.06
N ASN A 108 -15.52 -6.87 2.83
CA ASN A 108 -15.80 -6.36 1.49
C ASN A 108 -14.50 -6.29 0.69
N SER A 109 -14.43 -6.94 -0.45
CA SER A 109 -13.19 -7.03 -1.24
C SER A 109 -13.41 -7.06 -2.74
N ILE A 110 -12.43 -6.53 -3.46
CA ILE A 110 -12.28 -6.62 -4.91
C ILE A 110 -10.97 -7.34 -5.19
N CYS A 111 -11.05 -8.51 -5.81
CA CYS A 111 -9.89 -9.29 -6.22
C CYS A 111 -9.73 -9.22 -7.74
N ILE A 112 -8.55 -8.82 -8.20
CA ILE A 112 -8.17 -8.70 -9.61
C ILE A 112 -7.06 -9.73 -9.88
N ALA A 113 -7.43 -10.87 -10.47
CA ALA A 113 -6.50 -11.92 -10.88
C ALA A 113 -6.01 -11.63 -12.29
N ILE A 114 -4.71 -11.44 -12.45
CA ILE A 114 -4.06 -11.06 -13.71
C ILE A 114 -3.16 -12.21 -14.17
N PRO A 115 -3.27 -12.68 -15.43
CA PRO A 115 -2.31 -13.63 -15.99
C PRO A 115 -0.86 -13.16 -15.78
N LYS A 116 0.08 -14.10 -15.66
CA LYS A 116 1.52 -13.83 -15.58
C LYS A 116 2.06 -13.21 -16.88
N LYS A 117 1.55 -12.05 -17.22
CA LYS A 117 1.89 -11.28 -18.42
C LYS A 117 1.93 -9.81 -18.06
N GLU A 118 2.85 -9.08 -18.68
CA GLU A 118 3.00 -7.64 -18.43
C GLU A 118 1.76 -6.87 -18.88
N ILE A 119 1.24 -6.03 -18.00
CA ILE A 119 0.23 -5.01 -18.29
C ILE A 119 0.90 -3.64 -18.42
N GLY A 120 0.37 -2.77 -19.29
CA GLY A 120 0.92 -1.44 -19.48
C GLY A 120 0.81 -0.57 -18.23
N LYS A 121 -0.38 -0.49 -17.62
CA LYS A 121 -0.59 0.41 -16.48
C LYS A 121 -1.65 -0.08 -15.49
N ILE A 122 -1.39 0.15 -14.21
CA ILE A 122 -2.36 -0.01 -13.13
C ILE A 122 -2.46 1.30 -12.36
N VAL A 123 -3.69 1.79 -12.16
CA VAL A 123 -3.99 2.98 -11.35
C VAL A 123 -4.99 2.60 -10.26
N VAL A 124 -4.65 2.91 -9.01
CA VAL A 124 -5.53 2.68 -7.87
C VAL A 124 -5.73 4.00 -7.13
N ASN A 125 -6.95 4.50 -7.14
CA ASN A 125 -7.39 5.62 -6.30
C ASN A 125 -8.20 5.04 -5.14
N ASN A 126 -7.63 5.04 -3.95
CA ASN A 126 -8.19 4.41 -2.76
C ASN A 126 -8.46 5.47 -1.67
N LYS A 127 -9.70 5.59 -1.20
CA LYS A 127 -9.98 6.47 -0.05
C LYS A 127 -9.67 5.75 1.26
N SER A 128 -10.15 4.51 1.39
CA SER A 128 -9.85 3.66 2.54
C SER A 128 -10.01 2.19 2.15
N GLY A 129 -9.51 1.31 2.96
CA GLY A 129 -9.39 -0.12 2.66
C GLY A 129 -7.94 -0.46 2.31
N ASP A 130 -7.58 -1.70 2.53
CA ASP A 130 -6.22 -2.16 2.28
C ASP A 130 -5.99 -2.46 0.79
N VAL A 131 -4.78 -2.20 0.32
CA VAL A 131 -4.37 -2.52 -1.06
C VAL A 131 -3.25 -3.56 -1.02
N LYS A 132 -3.51 -4.74 -1.58
CA LYS A 132 -2.53 -5.81 -1.70
C LYS A 132 -2.17 -6.05 -3.16
N ILE A 133 -0.88 -6.19 -3.44
CA ILE A 133 -0.35 -6.45 -4.78
C ILE A 133 0.64 -7.61 -4.65
N ASN A 134 0.33 -8.75 -5.28
CA ASN A 134 1.12 -9.96 -5.17
C ASN A 134 1.52 -10.48 -6.56
N ASP A 135 2.83 -10.57 -6.81
CA ASP A 135 3.44 -11.18 -8.01
C ASP A 135 2.93 -10.57 -9.33
N ILE A 136 2.87 -9.25 -9.42
CA ILE A 136 2.39 -8.53 -10.60
C ILE A 136 3.55 -8.04 -11.47
N VAL A 137 3.40 -8.20 -12.79
CA VAL A 137 4.31 -7.64 -13.81
C VAL A 137 3.58 -6.51 -14.54
N VAL A 138 4.11 -5.31 -14.49
CA VAL A 138 3.49 -4.11 -15.07
C VAL A 138 4.53 -3.08 -15.50
N LYS A 139 4.29 -2.31 -16.57
CA LYS A 139 5.20 -1.20 -16.91
C LYS A 139 5.12 -0.08 -15.88
N SER A 140 3.92 0.35 -15.53
CA SER A 140 3.71 1.44 -14.58
C SER A 140 2.58 1.14 -13.62
N ILE A 141 2.82 1.40 -12.32
CA ILE A 141 1.79 1.32 -11.30
C ILE A 141 1.75 2.61 -10.48
N VAL A 142 0.55 3.11 -10.24
CA VAL A 142 0.31 4.29 -9.41
C VAL A 142 -0.78 3.92 -8.39
N THR A 143 -0.48 4.03 -7.10
CA THR A 143 -1.48 3.93 -6.04
C THR A 143 -1.56 5.24 -5.27
N LYS A 144 -2.78 5.72 -5.05
CA LYS A 144 -3.06 6.92 -4.25
C LYS A 144 -4.04 6.55 -3.17
N GLY A 145 -3.58 6.53 -1.91
CA GLY A 145 -4.36 6.20 -0.72
C GLY A 145 -4.56 7.39 0.21
N LYS A 146 -5.72 7.48 0.88
CA LYS A 146 -5.90 8.39 2.01
C LYS A 146 -5.66 7.66 3.33
N SER A 147 -6.23 6.46 3.46
CA SER A 147 -6.03 5.61 4.62
C SER A 147 -6.11 4.13 4.21
N GLY A 148 -5.67 3.24 5.08
CA GLY A 148 -5.53 1.82 4.81
C GLY A 148 -4.08 1.45 4.50
N ASP A 149 -3.77 0.18 4.64
CA ASP A 149 -2.42 -0.33 4.49
C ASP A 149 -2.16 -0.77 3.04
N GLY A 150 -0.94 -0.53 2.59
CA GLY A 150 -0.42 -1.00 1.31
C GLY A 150 0.56 -2.15 1.51
N MET A 151 0.29 -3.33 0.94
CA MET A 151 1.21 -4.46 0.95
C MET A 151 1.55 -4.87 -0.47
N ILE A 152 2.77 -4.65 -0.90
CA ILE A 152 3.27 -4.93 -2.23
C ILE A 152 4.38 -5.98 -2.13
N VAL A 153 4.18 -7.14 -2.72
CA VAL A 153 5.13 -8.27 -2.71
C VAL A 153 5.30 -8.80 -4.13
N GLY A 154 6.54 -9.03 -4.55
CA GLY A 154 6.82 -9.64 -5.85
C GLY A 154 6.46 -8.75 -7.06
N LEU A 155 6.42 -7.42 -6.88
CA LEU A 155 6.16 -6.49 -7.97
C LEU A 155 7.35 -6.39 -8.91
N SER A 156 7.11 -6.54 -10.20
CA SER A 156 8.07 -6.23 -11.27
C SER A 156 7.54 -5.07 -12.11
N ALA A 157 8.22 -3.91 -12.07
CA ALA A 157 7.76 -2.70 -12.76
C ALA A 157 8.92 -1.83 -13.27
N GLU A 158 8.69 -1.10 -14.37
CA GLU A 158 9.57 -0.01 -14.79
C GLU A 158 9.39 1.21 -13.85
N LYS A 159 8.13 1.54 -13.52
CA LYS A 159 7.78 2.67 -12.64
C LYS A 159 6.76 2.28 -11.58
N GLY A 160 7.06 2.62 -10.32
CA GLY A 160 6.16 2.51 -9.19
C GLY A 160 5.99 3.86 -8.50
N GLU A 161 4.77 4.34 -8.33
CA GLU A 161 4.45 5.52 -7.54
C GLU A 161 3.41 5.17 -6.48
N PHE A 162 3.78 5.30 -5.21
CA PHE A 162 2.94 5.01 -4.07
C PHE A 162 2.75 6.28 -3.24
N ILE A 163 1.51 6.77 -3.16
CA ILE A 163 1.16 7.98 -2.43
C ILE A 163 0.16 7.61 -1.34
N SER A 164 0.49 7.88 -0.08
CA SER A 164 -0.40 7.63 1.06
C SER A 164 -0.46 8.82 2.01
N GLN A 165 -1.62 9.02 2.65
CA GLN A 165 -1.74 10.02 3.71
C GLN A 165 -1.49 9.38 5.08
N SER A 166 -2.06 8.18 5.34
CA SER A 166 -1.89 7.44 6.58
C SER A 166 -1.99 5.93 6.36
N GLY A 167 -1.56 5.15 7.32
CA GLY A 167 -1.45 3.69 7.26
C GLY A 167 0.00 3.24 7.13
N GLU A 168 0.22 1.98 6.83
CA GLU A 168 1.53 1.39 6.61
C GLU A 168 1.72 1.06 5.12
N LEU A 169 2.90 1.33 4.58
CA LEU A 169 3.30 0.87 3.25
C LEU A 169 4.44 -0.13 3.38
N VAL A 170 4.19 -1.35 2.96
CA VAL A 170 5.18 -2.42 2.90
C VAL A 170 5.47 -2.79 1.45
N VAL A 171 6.73 -2.70 1.02
CA VAL A 171 7.20 -3.15 -0.30
C VAL A 171 8.28 -4.21 -0.10
N LYS A 172 8.05 -5.43 -0.58
CA LYS A 172 8.98 -6.56 -0.38
C LYS A 172 9.26 -7.32 -1.67
N ASP A 173 10.46 -7.89 -1.74
CA ASP A 173 10.87 -8.87 -2.76
C ASP A 173 10.49 -8.43 -4.17
N SER A 174 10.74 -7.16 -4.49
CA SER A 174 10.24 -6.49 -5.69
C SER A 174 11.38 -5.93 -6.53
N SER A 175 11.14 -5.79 -7.83
CA SER A 175 12.06 -5.14 -8.79
C SER A 175 11.35 -3.96 -9.45
N VAL A 176 11.73 -2.73 -9.10
CA VAL A 176 11.10 -1.51 -9.62
C VAL A 176 12.20 -0.55 -10.04
N GLN A 177 12.35 -0.27 -11.34
CA GLN A 177 13.46 0.56 -11.82
C GLN A 177 13.42 1.98 -11.26
N GLU A 178 12.24 2.63 -11.31
CA GLU A 178 12.01 3.94 -10.70
C GLU A 178 10.91 3.82 -9.63
N LEU A 179 11.29 3.89 -8.36
CA LEU A 179 10.37 3.80 -7.23
C LEU A 179 10.22 5.15 -6.54
N ASN A 180 9.01 5.69 -6.54
CA ASN A 180 8.65 6.94 -5.87
C ASN A 180 7.62 6.67 -4.76
N ILE A 181 7.93 7.05 -3.54
CA ILE A 181 7.04 6.95 -2.39
C ILE A 181 6.83 8.33 -1.80
N LYS A 182 5.57 8.73 -1.61
CA LYS A 182 5.19 9.98 -0.95
C LYS A 182 4.20 9.68 0.15
N SER A 183 4.54 10.05 1.38
CA SER A 183 3.65 9.84 2.52
C SER A 183 3.49 11.08 3.38
N THR A 184 2.39 11.13 4.13
CA THR A 184 2.19 12.20 5.13
C THR A 184 2.48 11.67 6.52
N THR A 185 1.77 10.66 6.98
CA THR A 185 1.93 10.06 8.31
C THR A 185 2.07 8.53 8.28
N SER A 186 2.40 7.98 7.10
CA SER A 186 2.57 6.54 6.94
C SER A 186 3.98 6.11 7.28
N ASP A 187 4.09 4.96 7.93
CA ASP A 187 5.35 4.24 8.03
C ASP A 187 5.63 3.50 6.72
N ASN A 188 6.89 3.49 6.30
CA ASN A 188 7.30 2.93 5.02
C ASN A 188 8.39 1.87 5.25
N TYR A 189 8.07 0.62 4.98
CA TYR A 189 8.95 -0.53 5.15
C TYR A 189 9.29 -1.15 3.80
N ILE A 190 10.53 -1.00 3.37
CA ILE A 190 11.01 -1.48 2.08
C ILE A 190 12.07 -2.56 2.34
N THR A 191 11.84 -3.78 1.86
CA THR A 191 12.75 -4.90 2.13
C THR A 191 13.05 -5.68 0.86
N ASN A 192 14.34 -5.91 0.57
CA ASN A 192 14.79 -6.68 -0.59
C ASN A 192 14.19 -6.17 -1.91
N VAL A 193 14.31 -4.86 -2.15
CA VAL A 193 13.83 -4.21 -3.37
C VAL A 193 15.01 -3.81 -4.24
N SER A 194 15.07 -4.33 -5.46
CA SER A 194 16.04 -3.90 -6.47
C SER A 194 15.48 -2.70 -7.26
N ASN A 195 16.30 -1.66 -7.40
CA ASN A 195 15.92 -0.43 -8.11
C ASN A 195 17.13 0.23 -8.76
N SER A 196 16.89 1.10 -9.74
CA SER A 196 17.89 2.03 -10.22
C SER A 196 17.80 3.37 -9.48
N ASN A 197 16.59 3.88 -9.33
CA ASN A 197 16.33 5.13 -8.64
C ASN A 197 15.21 4.95 -7.63
N MET A 198 15.44 5.35 -6.38
CA MET A 198 14.45 5.36 -5.32
C MET A 198 14.34 6.76 -4.72
N ASN A 199 13.13 7.26 -4.63
CA ASN A 199 12.83 8.55 -4.03
C ASN A 199 11.70 8.37 -3.00
N ILE A 200 11.98 8.71 -1.74
CA ILE A 200 11.02 8.61 -0.63
C ILE A 200 10.92 9.97 0.03
N THR A 201 9.72 10.52 0.08
CA THR A 201 9.44 11.75 0.83
C THR A 201 8.32 11.50 1.84
N SER A 202 8.57 11.84 3.11
CA SER A 202 7.58 11.70 4.18
C SER A 202 7.49 12.98 5.01
N THR A 203 6.29 13.31 5.49
CA THR A 203 6.17 14.39 6.48
C THR A 203 6.44 13.85 7.88
N SER A 204 5.83 12.71 8.23
CA SER A 204 6.09 11.99 9.48
C SER A 204 5.87 10.50 9.27
N GLY A 205 6.36 9.69 10.16
CA GLY A 205 6.38 8.25 10.02
C GLY A 205 7.79 7.72 9.75
N GLU A 206 8.03 6.51 10.15
CA GLU A 206 9.33 5.83 9.98
C GLU A 206 9.56 5.48 8.51
N VAL A 207 10.80 5.60 8.07
CA VAL A 207 11.26 5.06 6.78
C VAL A 207 12.35 4.04 7.03
N LEU A 208 12.05 2.77 6.81
CA LEU A 208 12.98 1.68 7.06
C LEU A 208 13.22 0.86 5.79
N LEU A 209 14.45 0.90 5.31
CA LEU A 209 14.94 0.11 4.20
C LEU A 209 15.82 -1.03 4.73
N LYS A 210 15.52 -2.28 4.35
CA LYS A 210 16.28 -3.48 4.75
C LYS A 210 16.70 -4.30 3.54
N ASP A 211 17.84 -4.96 3.67
CA ASP A 211 18.41 -5.85 2.65
C ASP A 211 18.52 -5.17 1.28
N MET A 212 18.91 -3.87 1.31
CA MET A 212 19.02 -3.07 0.11
C MET A 212 20.25 -3.39 -0.70
N ILE A 213 20.08 -3.48 -2.00
CA ILE A 213 21.21 -3.50 -2.95
C ILE A 213 21.42 -2.07 -3.44
N GLU A 214 22.67 -1.66 -3.57
CA GLU A 214 23.04 -0.35 -4.07
C GLU A 214 22.42 -0.09 -5.47
N GLY A 215 21.59 0.95 -5.59
CA GLY A 215 21.06 1.47 -6.84
C GLY A 215 21.86 2.69 -7.31
N LYS A 216 21.50 3.29 -8.45
CA LYS A 216 22.14 4.49 -8.96
C LYS A 216 21.89 5.72 -8.08
N SER A 217 20.67 5.85 -7.59
CA SER A 217 20.24 6.97 -6.75
C SER A 217 19.27 6.53 -5.67
N LEU A 218 19.55 6.90 -4.44
CA LEU A 218 18.67 6.82 -3.29
C LEU A 218 18.48 8.21 -2.70
N PHE A 219 17.26 8.74 -2.75
CA PHE A 219 16.89 9.97 -2.07
C PHE A 219 15.82 9.69 -1.01
N ILE A 220 16.07 10.08 0.23
CA ILE A 220 15.10 10.02 1.32
C ILE A 220 15.05 11.38 2.02
N GLU A 221 13.85 11.90 2.21
CA GLU A 221 13.62 13.14 2.95
C GLU A 221 12.42 12.99 3.88
N THR A 222 12.63 13.28 5.18
CA THR A 222 11.56 13.33 6.18
C THR A 222 11.58 14.67 6.91
N LYS A 223 10.41 15.17 7.35
CA LYS A 223 10.38 16.29 8.31
C LYS A 223 10.53 15.76 9.72
N SER A 224 9.73 14.74 10.09
CA SER A 224 9.88 14.05 11.36
C SER A 224 9.66 12.56 11.14
N GLY A 225 10.38 11.76 11.84
CA GLY A 225 10.40 10.32 11.67
C GLY A 225 11.83 9.85 11.40
N ASP A 226 12.15 8.71 11.99
CA ASP A 226 13.47 8.13 11.89
C ASP A 226 13.67 7.48 10.52
N ILE A 227 14.91 7.46 10.06
CA ILE A 227 15.29 6.82 8.80
C ILE A 227 16.33 5.74 9.09
N GLY A 228 16.01 4.50 8.75
CA GLY A 228 16.93 3.37 8.77
C GLY A 228 17.22 2.88 7.35
N VAL A 229 18.50 2.75 7.00
CA VAL A 229 18.93 2.14 5.74
C VAL A 229 19.95 1.06 6.01
N ARG A 230 19.58 -0.17 5.75
CA ARG A 230 20.45 -1.34 5.89
C ARG A 230 20.73 -1.94 4.53
N TYR A 231 21.99 -1.92 4.14
CA TYR A 231 22.46 -2.59 2.94
C TYR A 231 22.66 -4.09 3.20
N LYS A 232 22.40 -4.92 2.19
CA LYS A 232 22.61 -6.37 2.24
C LYS A 232 24.11 -6.73 2.28
N GLY A 233 24.94 -5.84 1.79
CA GLY A 233 26.39 -5.96 1.79
C GLY A 233 27.01 -4.58 1.62
N VAL A 234 28.31 -4.47 1.74
CA VAL A 234 29.01 -3.19 1.57
C VAL A 234 28.78 -2.65 0.16
N PRO A 235 28.27 -1.41 0.01
CA PRO A 235 28.17 -0.76 -1.29
C PRO A 235 29.52 -0.72 -2.02
N ALA A 236 29.50 -0.93 -3.33
CA ALA A 236 30.74 -0.97 -4.11
C ALA A 236 31.21 0.43 -4.56
N SER A 237 30.29 1.36 -4.77
CA SER A 237 30.60 2.68 -5.38
C SER A 237 29.60 3.75 -4.95
N LEU A 238 29.70 4.22 -3.71
CA LEU A 238 28.70 5.09 -3.09
C LEU A 238 29.25 6.48 -2.77
N LYS A 239 28.51 7.53 -3.13
CA LYS A 239 28.63 8.88 -2.58
C LYS A 239 27.49 9.07 -1.59
N LEU A 240 27.81 9.17 -0.30
CA LEU A 240 26.84 9.33 0.77
C LEU A 240 26.78 10.76 1.28
N MET A 241 25.58 11.28 1.44
CA MET A 241 25.25 12.46 2.22
C MET A 241 24.07 12.15 3.13
N ALA A 242 24.30 12.10 4.44
CA ALA A 242 23.27 11.94 5.45
C ALA A 242 23.29 13.16 6.40
N LYS A 243 22.12 13.80 6.60
CA LYS A 243 22.01 15.00 7.43
C LYS A 243 20.67 15.00 8.19
N SER A 244 20.75 15.19 9.51
CA SER A 244 19.61 15.61 10.34
C SER A 244 19.86 17.02 10.88
N ASN A 245 18.79 17.84 10.97
CA ASN A 245 18.94 19.18 11.51
C ASN A 245 18.99 19.17 13.05
N SER A 246 18.32 18.22 13.70
CA SER A 246 18.17 18.20 15.17
C SER A 246 18.67 16.92 15.84
N ALA A 247 18.64 15.77 15.17
CA ALA A 247 18.96 14.47 15.73
C ALA A 247 20.29 13.92 15.20
N ASP A 248 20.71 12.78 15.74
CA ASP A 248 21.96 12.13 15.39
C ASP A 248 21.91 11.43 14.05
N VAL A 249 23.07 11.42 13.38
CA VAL A 249 23.32 10.66 12.17
C VAL A 249 24.40 9.63 12.46
N ILE A 250 24.03 8.35 12.42
CA ILE A 250 24.90 7.21 12.68
C ILE A 250 25.12 6.48 11.36
N VAL A 251 26.39 6.32 10.96
CA VAL A 251 26.77 5.60 9.75
C VAL A 251 27.85 4.60 10.08
N ASP A 252 27.54 3.32 9.92
CA ASP A 252 28.41 2.17 10.12
C ASP A 252 28.60 1.37 8.81
N LEU A 253 29.14 2.04 7.80
CA LEU A 253 29.47 1.42 6.52
C LEU A 253 31.00 1.15 6.43
N LYS A 254 31.34 -0.11 6.27
CA LYS A 254 32.72 -0.50 6.05
C LYS A 254 33.31 0.14 4.78
N GLY A 255 34.52 0.65 4.85
CA GLY A 255 35.18 1.28 3.70
C GLY A 255 34.75 2.70 3.37
N LEU A 256 33.85 3.30 4.13
CA LEU A 256 33.45 4.71 3.94
C LEU A 256 34.63 5.65 4.27
N LYS A 257 35.14 6.34 3.27
CA LYS A 257 36.10 7.43 3.43
C LYS A 257 35.31 8.69 3.78
N LYS A 258 35.42 9.14 5.03
CA LYS A 258 34.64 10.27 5.56
C LYS A 258 35.28 11.61 5.15
N ASP A 259 34.55 12.43 4.39
CA ASP A 259 34.93 13.79 4.04
C ASP A 259 34.48 14.78 5.13
N LYS A 260 33.30 14.56 5.70
CA LYS A 260 32.74 15.32 6.81
C LYS A 260 32.01 14.39 7.78
N SER A 261 32.29 14.54 9.07
CA SER A 261 31.65 13.73 10.11
C SER A 261 31.43 14.55 11.37
N THR A 262 30.18 14.93 11.63
CA THR A 262 29.70 15.50 12.89
C THR A 262 28.57 14.64 13.43
N GLU A 263 28.02 14.93 14.60
CA GLU A 263 26.85 14.21 15.12
C GLU A 263 25.66 14.26 14.13
N LYS A 264 25.46 15.39 13.46
CA LYS A 264 24.30 15.67 12.61
C LYS A 264 24.55 15.53 11.10
N ILE A 265 25.77 15.35 10.66
CA ILE A 265 26.13 15.27 9.24
C ILE A 265 27.19 14.22 9.02
N LYS A 266 26.94 13.32 8.08
CA LYS A 266 27.93 12.37 7.57
C LYS A 266 27.98 12.50 6.04
N VAL A 267 29.15 12.79 5.51
CA VAL A 267 29.45 12.81 4.08
C VAL A 267 30.68 11.96 3.84
N GLY A 268 30.66 11.16 2.80
CA GLY A 268 31.80 10.32 2.46
C GLY A 268 31.56 9.50 1.19
N THR A 269 32.58 8.75 0.81
CA THR A 269 32.59 7.97 -0.42
C THR A 269 33.07 6.53 -0.19
N ILE A 270 32.56 5.61 -1.00
CA ILE A 270 33.04 4.24 -1.13
C ILE A 270 33.35 4.00 -2.60
N GLY A 271 34.50 3.38 -2.91
CA GLY A 271 34.90 3.08 -4.28
C GLY A 271 34.96 4.33 -5.18
N ASP A 272 34.45 4.22 -6.38
CA ASP A 272 34.47 5.30 -7.40
C ASP A 272 33.38 6.36 -7.22
N ALA A 273 32.51 6.21 -6.19
CA ALA A 273 31.43 7.16 -5.88
C ALA A 273 30.44 7.44 -7.06
N LYS A 274 30.14 6.40 -7.86
CA LYS A 274 29.28 6.54 -9.06
C LYS A 274 27.79 6.61 -8.70
N ASN A 275 27.40 5.99 -7.61
CA ASN A 275 26.01 5.95 -7.13
C ASN A 275 25.85 6.94 -5.98
N GLU A 276 24.67 7.47 -5.80
CA GLU A 276 24.41 8.52 -4.80
C GLU A 276 23.34 8.09 -3.80
N ALA A 277 23.62 8.27 -2.50
CA ALA A 277 22.61 8.22 -1.44
C ALA A 277 22.57 9.56 -0.72
N LYS A 278 21.43 10.24 -0.81
CA LYS A 278 21.16 11.49 -0.11
C LYS A 278 19.98 11.29 0.84
N ILE A 279 20.26 11.38 2.15
CA ILE A 279 19.31 11.07 3.21
C ILE A 279 19.21 12.25 4.15
N LEU A 280 18.01 12.82 4.25
CA LEU A 280 17.75 14.08 4.96
C LEU A 280 16.62 13.90 5.96
N SER A 281 16.78 14.44 7.18
CA SER A 281 15.71 14.59 8.16
C SER A 281 15.77 15.97 8.80
N GLU A 282 14.62 16.55 9.14
CA GLU A 282 14.59 17.75 9.96
C GLU A 282 14.78 17.41 11.45
N THR A 283 14.10 16.38 11.96
CA THR A 283 14.12 16.06 13.40
C THR A 283 14.37 14.58 13.74
N GLY A 284 14.28 13.65 12.80
CA GLY A 284 14.48 12.22 13.05
C GLY A 284 15.95 11.79 13.06
N VAL A 285 16.22 10.68 13.73
CA VAL A 285 17.52 10.00 13.71
C VAL A 285 17.71 9.33 12.35
N ILE A 286 18.95 9.34 11.86
CA ILE A 286 19.32 8.61 10.64
C ILE A 286 20.33 7.53 11.01
N TYR A 287 20.02 6.29 10.68
CA TYR A 287 20.89 5.14 10.87
C TYR A 287 21.16 4.45 9.52
N ILE A 288 22.43 4.20 9.20
CA ILE A 288 22.86 3.57 7.94
C ILE A 288 23.94 2.52 8.24
N ASP A 289 23.69 1.26 7.87
CA ASP A 289 24.59 0.13 8.07
C ASP A 289 24.64 -0.84 6.86
#